data_72b9392ed9ca62d0a822eec62c2c7023
#
_entry.id   72b9392ed9ca62d0a822eec62c2c7023
#
_cell.length_a   1.000
_cell.length_b   1.000
_cell.length_c   1.000
_cell.angle_alpha   90.00
_cell.angle_beta   90.00
_cell.angle_gamma   90.00
#
_symmetry.space_group_name_H-M   'P 1'
#
loop_
_entity.id
_entity.type
_entity.pdbx_description
1 polymer ?
#
loop_
_entity_poly.entity_id
_entity_poly.type
_entity_poly.pdbx_seq_one_letter_code
_entity_poly.pdbx_strand_id
1 'polypeptide(L)'
;MPGTRKLGRDTAHRLAMLRGLVTFFFENGKIETTATRAQEVRALAEKMITIAKEDNLANRRNVMAFITKESVTNKLFKEIAPKYADRNGGYTRITKLGPRRG
;
A
#
# COMPACT_ATOMS: atom_id res chain seq x y z
N MET A 1 27.29 5.73 2.29
CA MET A 1 26.45 5.00 2.75
C MET A 1 26.23 3.74 2.11
N PRO A 2 26.40 2.75 2.76
CA PRO A 2 26.26 1.45 2.24
C PRO A 2 24.93 1.19 1.62
N GLY A 3 23.95 1.59 2.25
CA GLY A 3 22.64 1.31 1.73
C GLY A 3 22.36 1.94 0.41
N THR A 4 22.96 3.04 0.14
CA THR A 4 22.62 3.72 -1.06
C THR A 4 23.33 3.19 -2.26
N ARG A 5 24.41 2.45 -2.08
CA ARG A 5 25.11 1.95 -3.17
C ARG A 5 24.38 1.00 -3.94
N LYS A 6 23.46 0.30 -3.39
CA LYS A 6 22.75 -0.69 -4.09
C LYS A 6 21.45 -0.22 -4.58
N LEU A 7 21.25 1.07 -4.60
CA LEU A 7 19.98 1.61 -4.91
C LEU A 7 19.31 1.13 -6.17
N GLY A 8 20.00 0.95 -7.23
CA GLY A 8 19.38 0.51 -8.46
C GLY A 8 18.68 -0.81 -8.30
N ARG A 9 19.43 -1.82 -7.90
CA ARG A 9 18.92 -3.12 -7.74
C ARG A 9 18.04 -3.25 -6.54
N ASP A 10 18.46 -2.70 -5.43
CA ASP A 10 17.68 -2.79 -4.22
C ASP A 10 16.37 -2.05 -4.32
N THR A 11 16.36 -0.93 -5.03
CA THR A 11 15.13 -0.18 -5.18
C THR A 11 14.10 -0.95 -6.01
N ALA A 12 14.53 -1.57 -7.10
CA ALA A 12 13.62 -2.35 -7.91
C ALA A 12 13.06 -3.53 -7.13
N HIS A 13 13.92 -4.22 -6.40
CA HIS A 13 13.52 -5.36 -5.61
C HIS A 13 12.59 -4.96 -4.49
N ARG A 14 12.89 -3.85 -3.85
CA ARG A 14 12.09 -3.34 -2.77
C ARG A 14 10.72 -2.91 -3.25
N LEU A 15 10.64 -2.26 -4.42
CA LEU A 15 9.35 -1.88 -4.97
C LEU A 15 8.50 -3.09 -5.31
N ALA A 16 9.12 -4.14 -5.85
CA ALA A 16 8.38 -5.35 -6.16
C ALA A 16 7.78 -5.95 -4.89
N MET A 17 8.57 -5.96 -3.81
CA MET A 17 8.09 -6.47 -2.55
C MET A 17 6.98 -5.60 -1.98
N LEU A 18 7.14 -4.29 -2.06
CA LEU A 18 6.12 -3.38 -1.53
C LEU A 18 4.82 -3.48 -2.32
N ARG A 19 4.89 -3.67 -3.62
CA ARG A 19 3.69 -3.87 -4.42
C ARG A 19 2.93 -5.10 -3.93
N GLY A 20 3.64 -6.18 -3.67
CA GLY A 20 3.01 -7.38 -3.16
C GLY A 20 2.38 -7.17 -1.81
N LEU A 21 3.07 -6.46 -0.92
CA LEU A 21 2.56 -6.20 0.42
C LEU A 21 1.32 -5.29 0.39
N VAL A 22 1.34 -4.26 -0.42
CA VAL A 22 0.21 -3.36 -0.52
C VAL A 22 -0.99 -4.08 -1.12
N THR A 23 -0.76 -4.90 -2.13
CA THR A 23 -1.82 -5.68 -2.74
C THR A 23 -2.45 -6.62 -1.71
N PHE A 24 -1.60 -7.31 -0.95
CA PHE A 24 -2.06 -8.22 0.09
C PHE A 24 -2.86 -7.46 1.15
N PHE A 25 -2.38 -6.28 1.52
CA PHE A 25 -3.05 -5.47 2.51
C PHE A 25 -4.46 -5.09 2.07
N PHE A 26 -4.62 -4.68 0.82
CA PHE A 26 -5.94 -4.33 0.32
C PHE A 26 -6.83 -5.56 0.18
N GLU A 27 -6.25 -6.71 -0.13
CA GLU A 27 -7.04 -7.93 -0.23
C GLU A 27 -7.56 -8.38 1.12
N ASN A 28 -6.76 -8.27 2.15
CA ASN A 28 -7.07 -8.85 3.45
C ASN A 28 -7.45 -7.86 4.54
N GLY A 29 -7.24 -6.60 4.31
CA GLY A 29 -7.61 -5.58 5.28
C GLY A 29 -6.55 -5.30 6.33
N LYS A 30 -5.58 -6.18 6.48
CA LYS A 30 -4.49 -5.96 7.42
C LYS A 30 -3.31 -6.81 7.05
N ILE A 31 -2.16 -6.44 7.60
CA ILE A 31 -0.94 -7.16 7.31
C ILE A 31 -0.02 -7.06 8.52
N GLU A 32 0.75 -8.11 8.78
CA GLU A 32 1.73 -8.10 9.84
C GLU A 32 3.10 -8.11 9.22
N THR A 33 3.94 -7.17 9.61
CA THR A 33 5.27 -7.09 9.05
C THR A 33 6.12 -6.26 10.02
N THR A 34 7.37 -5.99 9.66
CA THR A 34 8.23 -5.20 10.53
C THR A 34 7.72 -3.76 10.58
N ALA A 35 8.08 -3.04 11.62
CA ALA A 35 7.63 -1.66 11.76
C ALA A 35 8.07 -0.78 10.60
N THR A 36 9.30 -0.96 10.13
CA THR A 36 9.79 -0.18 9.01
C THR A 36 9.01 -0.44 7.74
N ARG A 37 8.75 -1.72 7.45
CA ARG A 37 7.97 -2.08 6.31
C ARG A 37 6.54 -1.62 6.43
N ALA A 38 5.98 -1.69 7.62
CA ALA A 38 4.62 -1.24 7.86
C ALA A 38 4.47 0.23 7.52
N GLN A 39 5.46 1.04 7.88
CA GLN A 39 5.40 2.45 7.56
C GLN A 39 5.47 2.70 6.06
N GLU A 40 6.28 1.94 5.36
CA GLU A 40 6.37 2.07 3.92
C GLU A 40 5.06 1.65 3.25
N VAL A 41 4.49 0.54 3.68
CA VAL A 41 3.23 0.06 3.14
C VAL A 41 2.13 1.07 3.42
N ARG A 42 2.12 1.63 4.63
CA ARG A 42 1.12 2.62 4.99
C ARG A 42 1.17 3.83 4.07
N ALA A 43 2.37 4.36 3.82
CA ALA A 43 2.50 5.53 2.96
C ALA A 43 1.95 5.25 1.57
N LEU A 44 2.28 4.09 1.01
CA LEU A 44 1.82 3.73 -0.33
C LEU A 44 0.34 3.44 -0.35
N ALA A 45 -0.16 2.72 0.65
CA ALA A 45 -1.57 2.38 0.72
C ALA A 45 -2.43 3.63 0.84
N GLU A 46 -2.00 4.57 1.69
CA GLU A 46 -2.76 5.80 1.85
C GLU A 46 -2.77 6.63 0.59
N LYS A 47 -1.66 6.63 -0.14
CA LYS A 47 -1.61 7.32 -1.40
C LYS A 47 -2.57 6.70 -2.40
N MET A 48 -2.64 5.37 -2.44
CA MET A 48 -3.55 4.68 -3.34
C MET A 48 -5.00 4.96 -2.98
N ILE A 49 -5.32 5.00 -1.70
CA ILE A 49 -6.69 5.30 -1.27
C ILE A 49 -7.07 6.72 -1.67
N THR A 50 -6.16 7.67 -1.49
CA THR A 50 -6.43 9.05 -1.88
C THR A 50 -6.70 9.15 -3.37
N ILE A 51 -5.92 8.48 -4.19
CA ILE A 51 -6.13 8.47 -5.63
C ILE A 51 -7.47 7.83 -5.96
N ALA A 52 -7.81 6.75 -5.27
CA ALA A 52 -9.01 5.99 -5.56
C ALA A 52 -10.30 6.67 -5.11
N LYS A 53 -10.19 7.74 -4.33
CA LYS A 53 -11.38 8.46 -3.94
C LYS A 53 -12.06 9.10 -5.14
N GLU A 54 -11.30 9.37 -6.19
CA GLU A 54 -11.86 9.91 -7.39
C GLU A 54 -11.80 8.81 -8.44
N ASP A 55 -12.94 8.21 -8.76
CA ASP A 55 -12.97 7.07 -9.67
C ASP A 55 -13.07 7.54 -11.11
N ASN A 56 -11.94 7.61 -11.79
CA ASN A 56 -11.92 7.89 -13.20
C ASN A 56 -10.85 7.02 -13.85
N LEU A 57 -10.83 7.02 -15.17
CA LEU A 57 -9.95 6.14 -15.90
C LEU A 57 -8.47 6.41 -15.62
N ALA A 58 -8.10 7.67 -15.55
CA ALA A 58 -6.71 8.01 -15.29
C ALA A 58 -6.27 7.50 -13.94
N ASN A 59 -7.11 7.67 -12.91
CA ASN A 59 -6.77 7.22 -11.58
C ASN A 59 -6.74 5.71 -11.49
N ARG A 60 -7.64 5.03 -12.19
CA ARG A 60 -7.60 3.58 -12.23
C ARG A 60 -6.34 3.08 -12.88
N ARG A 61 -5.89 3.74 -13.93
CA ARG A 61 -4.64 3.35 -14.58
C ARG A 61 -3.45 3.56 -13.67
N ASN A 62 -3.45 4.66 -12.90
CA ASN A 62 -2.36 4.92 -11.97
C ASN A 62 -2.27 3.84 -10.91
N VAL A 63 -3.41 3.41 -10.37
CA VAL A 63 -3.42 2.37 -9.35
C VAL A 63 -3.03 1.04 -9.97
N MET A 64 -3.52 0.73 -11.18
CA MET A 64 -3.18 -0.52 -11.84
C MET A 64 -1.71 -0.64 -12.17
N ALA A 65 -1.06 0.47 -12.39
CA ALA A 65 0.37 0.45 -12.65
C ALA A 65 1.14 -0.07 -11.44
N PHE A 66 0.59 0.11 -10.25
CA PHE A 66 1.24 -0.35 -9.03
C PHE A 66 0.63 -1.67 -8.55
N ILE A 67 -0.70 -1.73 -8.45
CA ILE A 67 -1.39 -2.95 -8.05
C ILE A 67 -1.84 -3.64 -9.31
N THR A 68 -1.15 -4.69 -9.69
CA THR A 68 -1.41 -5.33 -10.97
C THR A 68 -2.59 -6.28 -10.98
N LYS A 69 -3.17 -6.57 -9.81
CA LYS A 69 -4.35 -7.42 -9.76
C LYS A 69 -5.59 -6.59 -9.94
N GLU A 70 -6.30 -6.84 -11.02
CA GLU A 70 -7.50 -6.07 -11.33
C GLU A 70 -8.57 -6.19 -10.28
N SER A 71 -8.73 -7.36 -9.69
CA SER A 71 -9.74 -7.56 -8.66
C SER A 71 -9.47 -6.69 -7.44
N VAL A 72 -8.20 -6.52 -7.09
CA VAL A 72 -7.84 -5.69 -5.94
C VAL A 72 -8.07 -4.21 -6.28
N THR A 73 -7.75 -3.80 -7.50
CA THR A 73 -7.99 -2.43 -7.93
C THR A 73 -9.49 -2.13 -7.87
N ASN A 74 -10.31 -3.05 -8.35
CA ASN A 74 -11.75 -2.86 -8.30
C ASN A 74 -12.24 -2.74 -6.87
N LYS A 75 -11.72 -3.59 -6.00
CA LYS A 75 -12.09 -3.54 -4.59
C LYS A 75 -11.72 -2.20 -3.97
N LEU A 76 -10.53 -1.70 -4.31
CA LEU A 76 -10.07 -0.42 -3.79
C LEU A 76 -11.02 0.69 -4.19
N PHE A 77 -11.38 0.78 -5.45
CA PHE A 77 -12.24 1.85 -5.94
C PHE A 77 -13.68 1.71 -5.51
N LYS A 78 -14.19 0.48 -5.42
CA LYS A 78 -15.60 0.27 -5.13
C LYS A 78 -15.93 0.09 -3.67
N GLU A 79 -15.02 -0.47 -2.91
CA GLU A 79 -15.30 -0.79 -1.51
C GLU A 79 -14.47 -0.03 -0.50
N ILE A 80 -13.19 0.11 -0.76
CA ILE A 80 -12.30 0.69 0.23
C ILE A 80 -12.34 2.21 0.23
N ALA A 81 -12.07 2.82 -0.91
CA ALA A 81 -12.01 4.27 -0.98
C ALA A 81 -13.30 4.97 -0.57
N PRO A 82 -14.49 4.46 -0.94
CA PRO A 82 -15.72 5.13 -0.53
C PRO A 82 -15.90 5.22 0.97
N LYS A 83 -15.32 4.29 1.72
CA LYS A 83 -15.44 4.34 3.17
C LYS A 83 -14.72 5.53 3.77
N TYR A 84 -13.77 6.09 3.04
CA TYR A 84 -12.95 7.19 3.55
C TYR A 84 -13.18 8.49 2.80
N ALA A 85 -14.31 8.59 2.11
CA ALA A 85 -14.59 9.75 1.29
C ALA A 85 -14.49 11.06 2.06
N ASP A 86 -14.87 11.04 3.33
CA ASP A 86 -14.86 12.24 4.15
C ASP A 86 -13.56 12.47 4.91
N ARG A 87 -12.56 11.65 4.70
CA ARG A 87 -11.30 11.80 5.40
C ARG A 87 -10.22 12.31 4.49
N ASN A 88 -9.29 13.07 5.02
CA ASN A 88 -8.17 13.57 4.27
C ASN A 88 -6.88 12.91 4.72
N GLY A 89 -6.79 11.62 4.65
CA GLY A 89 -5.62 10.89 5.10
C GLY A 89 -5.92 10.18 6.40
N GLY A 90 -4.93 9.51 6.94
CA GLY A 90 -5.12 8.76 8.18
C GLY A 90 -6.05 7.58 8.03
N TYR A 91 -6.03 6.96 6.85
CA TYR A 91 -6.92 5.83 6.58
C TYR A 91 -6.45 4.53 7.21
N THR A 92 -5.19 4.46 7.60
CA THR A 92 -4.62 3.23 8.14
C THR A 92 -4.02 3.47 9.49
N ARG A 93 -3.72 2.39 10.20
CA ARG A 93 -3.15 2.49 11.52
C ARG A 93 -2.10 1.40 11.69
N ILE A 94 -1.01 1.73 12.36
CA ILE A 94 0.02 0.77 12.67
C ILE A 94 -0.07 0.47 14.16
N THR A 95 -0.22 -0.81 14.49
CA THR A 95 -0.27 -1.25 15.86
C THR A 95 0.93 -2.13 16.14
N LYS A 96 1.68 -1.81 17.17
CA LYS A 96 2.81 -2.64 17.53
C LYS A 96 2.32 -3.77 18.37
N LEU A 97 2.65 -4.99 17.93
CA LEU A 97 2.20 -6.16 18.63
C LEU A 97 3.11 -6.58 19.76
N GLY A 98 4.17 -5.85 19.97
CA GLY A 98 5.12 -6.20 21.02
C GLY A 98 6.13 -7.20 20.52
N PRO A 99 7.10 -7.51 21.33
CA PRO A 99 8.14 -8.42 20.92
C PRO A 99 7.61 -9.81 20.73
N ARG A 100 8.10 -10.46 19.68
CA ARG A 100 7.69 -11.78 19.46
C ARG A 100 8.46 -12.65 20.32
N ARG A 101 7.89 -13.65 20.81
CA ARG A 101 8.59 -14.48 21.67
C ARG A 101 9.36 -15.34 20.92
N GLY A 102 10.44 -15.33 21.06
CA GLY A 102 11.42 -16.16 20.44
C GLY A 102 11.04 -17.08 19.44
#